data_a90a2cc79d066449f0f9d7dd63efd7ed
#
_entry.id   a90a2cc79d066449f0f9d7dd63efd7ed
#
_cell.length_a   1.000
_cell.length_b   1.000
_cell.length_c   1.000
_cell.angle_alpha   90.00
_cell.angle_beta   90.00
_cell.angle_gamma   90.00
#
_symmetry.space_group_name_H-M   'P 1'
#
loop_
_entity.id
_entity.type
_entity.pdbx_description
1 polymer ?
#
loop_
_entity_poly.entity_id
_entity_poly.type
_entity_poly.pdbx_seq_one_letter_code
_entity_poly.pdbx_strand_id
1 'polypeptide(L)'
;MCIRDRISKIWKINNIEDWLRNQTDINELPNKNLVIDELPDDAWHGWKWLQHDQQGRLYFNVGAPCNICLSENQQFASILRIENGKLEHVARGVRNSVGFDFHPQTKKLFFTDNGRDWLGDDSPSCELNRVDTDGQFFGYPYKHASNISDPDFGDINPGYDFVDPILELGAHVAPTGVSFHKGDMFPDQMRDNLFIALHGSWNRAEKVGYKLLRVTLDKKGDVVSSK
;
A
#
# COMPACT_ATOMS: atom_id res chain seq x y z
N MET A 1 4.92 8.00 17.07
CA MET A 1 5.28 6.57 16.98
C MET A 1 6.39 6.46 15.94
N CYS A 2 7.55 6.01 16.35
CA CYS A 2 8.65 5.80 15.41
C CYS A 2 8.80 4.29 15.20
N ILE A 3 8.93 3.88 13.96
CA ILE A 3 8.97 2.48 13.60
C ILE A 3 10.15 2.25 12.70
N ARG A 4 10.93 1.25 13.02
CA ARG A 4 11.73 0.52 12.11
C ARG A 4 12.71 -0.42 12.79
N ASP A 5 13.15 -1.44 12.14
CA ASP A 5 14.54 -1.56 11.74
C ASP A 5 14.86 -2.79 10.91
N ARG A 6 13.94 -3.71 10.76
CA ARG A 6 14.12 -4.87 9.88
C ARG A 6 12.84 -5.14 9.12
N ILE A 7 13.00 -5.64 7.92
CA ILE A 7 11.89 -6.00 7.04
C ILE A 7 10.92 -6.97 7.72
N SER A 8 11.46 -7.86 8.57
CA SER A 8 10.70 -8.92 9.27
C SER A 8 10.12 -8.52 10.62
N LYS A 9 10.33 -7.27 11.11
CA LYS A 9 9.90 -6.89 12.47
C LYS A 9 9.27 -5.52 12.52
N ILE A 10 8.28 -5.37 13.38
CA ILE A 10 7.68 -4.08 13.72
C ILE A 10 7.90 -3.80 15.20
N TRP A 11 8.38 -2.61 15.49
CA TRP A 11 8.66 -2.14 16.85
C TRP A 11 7.81 -0.92 17.17
N LYS A 12 7.45 -0.75 18.43
CA LYS A 12 6.76 0.42 18.97
C LYS A 12 7.64 1.13 19.99
N ILE A 13 7.78 2.43 19.86
CA ILE A 13 8.40 3.30 20.83
C ILE A 13 7.29 4.11 21.50
N ASN A 14 7.13 3.93 22.80
CA ASN A 14 6.17 4.71 23.58
C ASN A 14 6.77 6.07 23.94
N ASN A 15 5.92 7.10 24.02
CA ASN A 15 6.29 8.45 24.49
C ASN A 15 7.53 9.03 23.79
N ILE A 16 7.69 8.76 22.49
CA ILE A 16 8.86 9.20 21.72
C ILE A 16 9.06 10.73 21.77
N GLU A 17 7.98 11.50 21.79
CA GLU A 17 8.05 12.97 21.87
C GLU A 17 8.63 13.45 23.21
N ASP A 18 8.21 12.84 24.31
CA ASP A 18 8.75 13.18 25.63
C ASP A 18 10.21 12.75 25.75
N TRP A 19 10.55 11.59 25.21
CA TRP A 19 11.95 11.14 25.13
C TRP A 19 12.80 12.12 24.33
N LEU A 20 12.34 12.56 23.13
CA LEU A 20 13.05 13.53 22.28
C LEU A 20 13.21 14.89 22.97
N ARG A 21 12.22 15.35 23.73
CA ARG A 21 12.31 16.64 24.46
C ARG A 21 13.31 16.61 25.63
N ASN A 22 13.49 15.45 26.24
CA ASN A 22 14.30 15.27 27.44
C ASN A 22 15.67 14.62 27.17
N GLN A 23 15.94 14.21 25.93
CA GLN A 23 17.20 13.58 25.53
C GLN A 23 18.38 14.54 25.67
N THR A 24 19.42 14.09 26.36
CA THR A 24 20.68 14.83 26.55
C THR A 24 21.86 14.21 25.81
N ASP A 25 21.76 12.93 25.45
CA ASP A 25 22.79 12.18 24.68
C ASP A 25 22.19 11.66 23.37
N ILE A 26 22.74 12.14 22.24
CA ILE A 26 22.34 11.74 20.88
C ILE A 26 22.59 10.24 20.60
N ASN A 27 23.49 9.60 21.33
CA ASN A 27 23.82 8.20 21.20
C ASN A 27 22.87 7.27 21.99
N GLU A 28 22.09 7.81 22.91
CA GLU A 28 21.10 7.04 23.63
C GLU A 28 19.90 6.76 22.72
N LEU A 29 19.46 5.50 22.67
CA LEU A 29 18.31 5.09 21.88
C LEU A 29 17.09 4.86 22.81
N PRO A 30 15.89 5.23 22.36
CA PRO A 30 14.68 4.99 23.16
C PRO A 30 14.39 3.50 23.29
N ASN A 31 13.79 3.13 24.42
CA ASN A 31 13.28 1.79 24.63
C ASN A 31 12.20 1.45 23.61
N LYS A 32 12.36 0.32 22.92
CA LYS A 32 11.43 -0.18 21.92
C LYS A 32 10.79 -1.48 22.36
N ASN A 33 9.50 -1.63 22.11
CA ASN A 33 8.74 -2.84 22.37
C ASN A 33 8.49 -3.56 21.04
N LEU A 34 8.75 -4.85 21.00
CA LEU A 34 8.43 -5.68 19.86
C LEU A 34 6.92 -5.79 19.69
N VAL A 35 6.41 -5.52 18.50
CA VAL A 35 5.00 -5.68 18.15
C VAL A 35 4.79 -7.00 17.42
N ILE A 36 5.68 -7.28 16.43
CA ILE A 36 5.70 -8.55 15.69
C ILE A 36 7.11 -8.81 15.17
N ASP A 37 7.53 -10.08 15.07
CA ASP A 37 8.84 -10.51 14.58
C ASP A 37 8.80 -11.69 13.59
N GLU A 38 7.61 -12.13 13.23
CA GLU A 38 7.39 -13.29 12.34
C GLU A 38 6.97 -12.89 10.93
N LEU A 39 7.42 -11.71 10.44
CA LEU A 39 7.18 -11.29 9.06
C LEU A 39 8.27 -11.85 8.14
N PRO A 40 7.97 -12.08 6.86
CA PRO A 40 8.99 -12.44 5.88
C PRO A 40 10.14 -11.43 5.84
N ASP A 41 11.37 -11.92 5.63
CA ASP A 41 12.60 -11.13 5.63
C ASP A 41 13.19 -10.91 4.22
N ASP A 42 12.45 -11.28 3.20
CA ASP A 42 12.82 -11.01 1.81
C ASP A 42 12.97 -9.52 1.56
N ALA A 43 14.11 -9.14 0.97
CA ALA A 43 14.44 -7.74 0.72
C ALA A 43 13.61 -7.14 -0.42
N TRP A 44 13.18 -7.97 -1.39
CA TRP A 44 12.36 -7.52 -2.51
C TRP A 44 10.99 -7.07 -2.04
N HIS A 45 10.59 -5.84 -2.34
CA HIS A 45 9.37 -5.18 -1.84
C HIS A 45 9.23 -5.24 -0.30
N GLY A 46 10.35 -5.30 0.40
CA GLY A 46 10.39 -5.55 1.85
C GLY A 46 9.96 -4.35 2.71
N TRP A 47 9.96 -3.13 2.17
CA TRP A 47 9.58 -1.92 2.91
C TRP A 47 8.13 -1.96 3.36
N LYS A 48 7.89 -1.55 4.60
CA LYS A 48 6.57 -1.52 5.22
C LYS A 48 6.07 -0.07 5.32
N TRP A 49 4.90 0.20 4.74
CA TRP A 49 4.09 1.35 5.12
C TRP A 49 3.27 0.98 6.34
N LEU A 50 3.18 1.86 7.32
CA LEU A 50 2.54 1.60 8.60
C LEU A 50 1.53 2.69 8.89
N GLN A 51 0.29 2.33 9.12
CA GLN A 51 -0.80 3.25 9.38
C GLN A 51 -1.75 2.70 10.43
N HIS A 52 -2.26 3.55 11.33
CA HIS A 52 -3.34 3.18 12.22
C HIS A 52 -4.67 3.65 11.64
N ASP A 53 -5.71 2.85 11.83
CA ASP A 53 -7.07 3.30 11.63
C ASP A 53 -7.57 4.11 12.84
N GLN A 54 -8.83 4.54 12.79
CA GLN A 54 -9.43 5.33 13.87
C GLN A 54 -9.69 4.54 15.17
N GLN A 55 -9.68 3.21 15.10
CA GLN A 55 -9.74 2.33 16.25
C GLN A 55 -8.36 2.03 16.85
N GLY A 56 -7.29 2.58 16.26
CA GLY A 56 -5.92 2.36 16.69
C GLY A 56 -5.32 1.02 16.28
N ARG A 57 -5.97 0.28 15.36
CA ARG A 57 -5.44 -0.98 14.82
C ARG A 57 -4.34 -0.67 13.82
N LEU A 58 -3.24 -1.41 13.87
CA LEU A 58 -2.09 -1.20 12.99
C LEU A 58 -2.23 -2.02 11.71
N TYR A 59 -2.09 -1.32 10.58
CA TYR A 59 -2.06 -1.90 9.23
C TYR A 59 -0.66 -1.74 8.62
N PHE A 60 -0.27 -2.71 7.79
CA PHE A 60 0.99 -2.67 7.04
C PHE A 60 0.93 -3.57 5.81
N ASN A 61 1.78 -3.25 4.83
CA ASN A 61 1.94 -4.07 3.63
C ASN A 61 3.04 -5.12 3.80
N VAL A 62 2.88 -6.24 3.10
CA VAL A 62 3.93 -7.23 2.82
C VAL A 62 3.92 -7.48 1.32
N GLY A 63 4.84 -6.85 0.59
CA GLY A 63 4.92 -6.99 -0.87
C GLY A 63 5.37 -8.38 -1.31
N ALA A 64 5.17 -8.72 -2.57
CA ALA A 64 5.61 -9.97 -3.15
C ALA A 64 7.14 -10.11 -3.10
N PRO A 65 7.71 -11.32 -2.91
CA PRO A 65 9.16 -11.54 -2.80
C PRO A 65 9.88 -11.51 -4.16
N CYS A 66 9.19 -11.16 -5.23
CA CYS A 66 9.68 -11.21 -6.60
C CYS A 66 8.91 -10.25 -7.53
N ASN A 67 9.33 -10.13 -8.79
CA ASN A 67 8.54 -9.41 -9.81
C ASN A 67 7.19 -10.08 -10.03
N ILE A 68 7.21 -11.39 -10.28
CA ILE A 68 6.03 -12.24 -10.48
C ILE A 68 6.33 -13.65 -9.99
N CYS A 69 5.55 -14.18 -9.06
CA CYS A 69 5.66 -15.53 -8.52
C CYS A 69 4.47 -15.89 -7.65
N LEU A 70 4.28 -17.18 -7.43
CA LEU A 70 3.48 -17.71 -6.33
C LEU A 70 4.37 -17.93 -5.12
N SER A 71 3.86 -17.62 -3.94
CA SER A 71 4.52 -17.91 -2.67
C SER A 71 3.62 -18.80 -1.80
N GLU A 72 4.22 -19.79 -1.14
CA GLU A 72 3.51 -20.60 -0.14
C GLU A 72 3.21 -19.80 1.14
N ASN A 73 4.03 -18.80 1.45
CA ASN A 73 3.79 -17.93 2.60
C ASN A 73 2.70 -16.91 2.26
N GLN A 74 1.53 -17.10 2.86
CA GLN A 74 0.34 -16.30 2.65
C GLN A 74 0.45 -14.85 3.14
N GLN A 75 1.49 -14.49 3.87
CA GLN A 75 1.72 -13.10 4.29
C GLN A 75 2.17 -12.23 3.11
N PHE A 76 2.82 -12.79 2.09
CA PHE A 76 3.25 -12.05 0.92
C PHE A 76 2.07 -11.54 0.07
N ALA A 77 2.34 -10.53 -0.73
CA ALA A 77 1.38 -9.93 -1.64
C ALA A 77 0.08 -9.51 -0.94
N SER A 78 0.19 -8.84 0.21
CA SER A 78 -0.97 -8.49 1.03
C SER A 78 -0.83 -7.17 1.79
N ILE A 79 -1.97 -6.66 2.23
CA ILE A 79 -2.08 -5.69 3.32
C ILE A 79 -2.65 -6.41 4.53
N LEU A 80 -1.93 -6.36 5.63
CA LEU A 80 -2.25 -7.04 6.88
C LEU A 80 -2.64 -6.03 7.96
N ARG A 81 -3.44 -6.50 8.92
CA ARG A 81 -3.81 -5.79 10.14
C ARG A 81 -3.46 -6.63 11.36
N ILE A 82 -2.97 -5.97 12.40
CA ILE A 82 -2.85 -6.60 13.73
C ILE A 82 -4.13 -6.32 14.50
N GLU A 83 -4.84 -7.38 14.85
CA GLU A 83 -6.04 -7.34 15.67
C GLU A 83 -5.99 -8.42 16.75
N ASN A 84 -6.11 -8.03 18.02
CA ASN A 84 -6.03 -8.93 19.18
C ASN A 84 -4.76 -9.83 19.19
N GLY A 85 -3.62 -9.29 18.72
CA GLY A 85 -2.36 -10.01 18.65
C GLY A 85 -2.25 -11.02 17.50
N LYS A 86 -3.22 -11.03 16.56
CA LYS A 86 -3.22 -11.87 15.37
C LYS A 86 -3.08 -11.03 14.10
N LEU A 87 -2.55 -11.67 13.06
CA LEU A 87 -2.51 -11.11 11.71
C LEU A 87 -3.78 -11.46 10.96
N GLU A 88 -4.44 -10.43 10.44
CA GLU A 88 -5.63 -10.55 9.62
C GLU A 88 -5.35 -10.00 8.22
N HIS A 89 -5.79 -10.71 7.18
CA HIS A 89 -5.68 -10.23 5.81
C HIS A 89 -6.79 -9.21 5.51
N VAL A 90 -6.38 -8.00 5.19
CA VAL A 90 -7.27 -6.92 4.75
C VAL A 90 -7.40 -6.93 3.23
N ALA A 91 -6.28 -7.07 2.52
CA ALA A 91 -6.23 -7.23 1.07
C ALA A 91 -5.22 -8.31 0.71
N ARG A 92 -5.52 -9.11 -0.30
CA ARG A 92 -4.66 -10.17 -0.87
C ARG A 92 -4.45 -9.92 -2.35
N GLY A 93 -3.43 -10.54 -2.93
CA GLY A 93 -3.11 -10.34 -4.34
C GLY A 93 -2.66 -8.91 -4.64
N VAL A 94 -1.95 -8.29 -3.71
CA VAL A 94 -1.38 -6.93 -3.78
C VAL A 94 0.13 -7.06 -3.99
N ARG A 95 0.61 -6.81 -5.21
CA ARG A 95 2.02 -7.05 -5.56
C ARG A 95 2.99 -6.23 -4.72
N ASN A 96 2.83 -4.91 -4.70
CA ASN A 96 3.73 -3.99 -4.00
C ASN A 96 3.02 -2.66 -3.71
N SER A 97 2.21 -2.65 -2.66
CA SER A 97 1.65 -1.41 -2.13
C SER A 97 2.66 -0.77 -1.19
N VAL A 98 3.05 0.46 -1.48
CA VAL A 98 3.94 1.26 -0.62
C VAL A 98 3.27 2.53 -0.10
N GLY A 99 1.95 2.60 -0.22
CA GLY A 99 1.14 3.68 0.30
C GLY A 99 -0.34 3.33 0.37
N PHE A 100 -0.94 3.58 1.52
CA PHE A 100 -2.38 3.48 1.74
C PHE A 100 -2.84 4.48 2.80
N ASP A 101 -4.10 4.86 2.76
CA ASP A 101 -4.74 5.73 3.75
C ASP A 101 -6.24 5.41 3.85
N PHE A 102 -6.86 5.87 4.93
CA PHE A 102 -8.28 5.66 5.19
C PHE A 102 -9.10 6.87 4.77
N HIS A 103 -10.15 6.62 3.98
CA HIS A 103 -11.06 7.68 3.57
C HIS A 103 -11.69 8.37 4.80
N PRO A 104 -11.67 9.70 4.88
CA PRO A 104 -12.08 10.43 6.09
C PRO A 104 -13.51 10.16 6.54
N GLN A 105 -14.44 9.94 5.59
CA GLN A 105 -15.86 9.72 5.87
C GLN A 105 -16.23 8.24 5.90
N THR A 106 -15.90 7.47 4.84
CA THR A 106 -16.31 6.05 4.73
C THR A 106 -15.47 5.10 5.57
N LYS A 107 -14.29 5.53 6.02
CA LYS A 107 -13.28 4.75 6.77
C LYS A 107 -12.69 3.58 5.99
N LYS A 108 -13.06 3.40 4.73
CA LYS A 108 -12.50 2.37 3.86
C LYS A 108 -11.02 2.62 3.59
N LEU A 109 -10.26 1.55 3.46
CA LEU A 109 -8.86 1.59 3.08
C LEU A 109 -8.74 1.81 1.58
N PHE A 110 -7.93 2.79 1.18
CA PHE A 110 -7.50 3.02 -0.19
C PHE A 110 -5.99 2.79 -0.28
N PHE A 111 -5.54 2.07 -1.29
CA PHE A 111 -4.12 1.79 -1.47
C PHE A 111 -3.75 1.81 -2.95
N THR A 112 -2.48 2.09 -3.22
CA THR A 112 -1.93 1.95 -4.56
C THR A 112 -1.15 0.65 -4.68
N ASP A 113 -1.13 0.05 -5.88
CA ASP A 113 -0.30 -1.11 -6.19
C ASP A 113 0.56 -0.87 -7.42
N ASN A 114 1.81 -1.27 -7.32
CA ASN A 114 2.77 -1.21 -8.42
C ASN A 114 2.64 -2.44 -9.30
N GLY A 115 2.29 -2.26 -10.57
CA GLY A 115 2.20 -3.32 -11.57
C GLY A 115 3.54 -4.07 -11.77
N ARG A 116 3.48 -5.30 -12.30
CA ARG A 116 4.68 -6.08 -12.60
C ARG A 116 5.51 -5.44 -13.72
N ASP A 117 6.81 -5.72 -13.73
CA ASP A 117 7.70 -5.33 -14.80
C ASP A 117 7.69 -6.35 -15.98
N TRP A 118 8.21 -5.94 -17.10
CA TRP A 118 8.50 -6.78 -18.30
C TRP A 118 7.27 -7.29 -19.05
N LEU A 119 6.18 -6.51 -19.08
CA LEU A 119 5.04 -6.70 -19.99
C LEU A 119 4.96 -5.58 -21.06
N GLY A 120 6.02 -4.80 -21.22
CA GLY A 120 6.09 -3.69 -22.18
C GLY A 120 5.96 -2.32 -21.53
N ASP A 121 6.13 -1.28 -22.33
CA ASP A 121 6.14 0.11 -21.87
C ASP A 121 4.78 0.59 -21.35
N ASP A 122 3.70 0.10 -21.94
CA ASP A 122 2.34 0.57 -21.65
C ASP A 122 1.50 -0.42 -20.83
N SER A 123 2.13 -1.49 -20.30
CA SER A 123 1.42 -2.56 -19.58
C SER A 123 2.27 -3.19 -18.48
N PRO A 124 1.63 -3.60 -17.34
CA PRO A 124 0.27 -3.25 -16.93
C PRO A 124 0.23 -1.87 -16.26
N SER A 125 -0.94 -1.30 -16.12
CA SER A 125 -1.12 -0.11 -15.29
C SER A 125 -0.80 -0.39 -13.83
N CYS A 126 -0.21 0.59 -13.13
CA CYS A 126 -0.29 0.68 -11.69
C CYS A 126 -1.72 1.06 -11.27
N GLU A 127 -2.08 0.80 -10.03
CA GLU A 127 -3.47 0.79 -9.59
C GLU A 127 -3.72 1.67 -8.37
N LEU A 128 -4.92 2.25 -8.32
CA LEU A 128 -5.56 2.69 -7.09
C LEU A 128 -6.71 1.72 -6.78
N ASN A 129 -6.66 1.15 -5.60
CA ASN A 129 -7.60 0.16 -5.11
C ASN A 129 -8.34 0.64 -3.87
N ARG A 130 -9.52 0.07 -3.60
CA ARG A 130 -10.31 0.28 -2.38
C ARG A 130 -10.73 -1.07 -1.80
N VAL A 131 -10.54 -1.24 -0.51
CA VAL A 131 -11.06 -2.40 0.21
C VAL A 131 -12.49 -2.12 0.65
N ASP A 132 -13.42 -2.87 0.13
CA ASP A 132 -14.83 -2.82 0.52
C ASP A 132 -15.17 -3.84 1.60
N THR A 133 -14.45 -4.97 1.61
CA THR A 133 -14.56 -6.05 2.62
C THR A 133 -13.18 -6.66 2.86
N ASP A 134 -12.83 -6.93 4.11
CA ASP A 134 -11.56 -7.56 4.47
C ASP A 134 -11.37 -8.90 3.73
N GLY A 135 -10.15 -9.18 3.30
CA GLY A 135 -9.77 -10.41 2.62
C GLY A 135 -10.03 -10.46 1.12
N GLN A 136 -10.53 -9.38 0.51
CA GLN A 136 -10.67 -9.27 -0.95
C GLN A 136 -9.35 -9.53 -1.67
N PHE A 137 -9.42 -10.09 -2.91
CA PHE A 137 -8.28 -10.47 -3.73
C PHE A 137 -8.14 -9.54 -4.93
N PHE A 138 -6.99 -8.83 -5.05
CA PHE A 138 -6.75 -7.77 -6.03
C PHE A 138 -5.92 -8.21 -7.25
N GLY A 139 -5.84 -9.51 -7.50
CA GLY A 139 -5.42 -10.10 -8.79
C GLY A 139 -4.04 -10.72 -8.81
N TYR A 140 -3.00 -10.11 -8.23
CA TYR A 140 -1.63 -10.64 -8.30
C TYR A 140 -1.50 -12.06 -7.71
N PRO A 141 -0.80 -12.99 -8.37
CA PRO A 141 -0.04 -12.87 -9.61
C PRO A 141 -0.83 -13.20 -10.89
N TYR A 142 -2.11 -13.48 -10.82
CA TYR A 142 -2.92 -14.07 -11.90
C TYR A 142 -3.45 -13.04 -12.88
N LYS A 143 -3.78 -11.85 -12.37
CA LYS A 143 -4.39 -10.76 -13.12
C LYS A 143 -3.76 -9.43 -12.73
N HIS A 144 -3.63 -8.51 -13.69
CA HIS A 144 -3.13 -7.17 -13.51
C HIS A 144 -4.11 -6.15 -14.08
N ALA A 145 -4.21 -5.00 -13.42
CA ALA A 145 -5.18 -3.97 -13.77
C ALA A 145 -6.60 -4.57 -13.94
N SER A 146 -7.46 -3.96 -14.75
CA SER A 146 -8.84 -4.44 -14.88
C SER A 146 -8.98 -5.70 -15.74
N ASN A 147 -8.06 -5.95 -16.68
CA ASN A 147 -8.31 -6.94 -17.75
C ASN A 147 -7.07 -7.66 -18.30
N ILE A 148 -5.92 -7.58 -17.65
CA ILE A 148 -4.69 -8.21 -18.14
C ILE A 148 -4.44 -9.51 -17.40
N SER A 149 -4.63 -10.65 -18.08
CA SER A 149 -4.25 -11.96 -17.59
C SER A 149 -2.74 -12.09 -17.59
N ASP A 150 -2.15 -12.63 -16.51
CA ASP A 150 -0.70 -12.84 -16.47
C ASP A 150 -0.30 -13.97 -17.44
N PRO A 151 0.79 -13.80 -18.23
CA PRO A 151 1.22 -14.82 -19.19
C PRO A 151 1.61 -16.16 -18.56
N ASP A 152 2.12 -16.13 -17.32
CA ASP A 152 2.65 -17.32 -16.65
C ASP A 152 1.63 -17.94 -15.68
N PHE A 153 0.75 -17.11 -15.09
CA PHE A 153 -0.16 -17.52 -14.01
C PHE A 153 -1.64 -17.33 -14.33
N GLY A 154 -1.98 -16.60 -15.39
CA GLY A 154 -3.37 -16.20 -15.69
C GLY A 154 -4.33 -17.34 -16.00
N ASP A 155 -3.83 -18.51 -16.42
CA ASP A 155 -4.63 -19.70 -16.66
C ASP A 155 -4.96 -20.49 -15.38
N ILE A 156 -4.35 -20.11 -14.25
CA ILE A 156 -4.57 -20.77 -12.97
C ILE A 156 -5.82 -20.18 -12.31
N ASN A 157 -6.77 -21.00 -11.96
CA ASN A 157 -7.91 -20.59 -11.13
C ASN A 157 -7.54 -20.68 -9.64
N PRO A 158 -7.32 -19.57 -8.93
CA PRO A 158 -6.95 -19.59 -7.52
C PRO A 158 -8.14 -19.83 -6.58
N GLY A 159 -9.38 -19.88 -7.10
CA GLY A 159 -10.59 -20.00 -6.30
C GLY A 159 -11.03 -18.70 -5.62
N TYR A 160 -10.55 -17.55 -6.08
CA TYR A 160 -10.95 -16.22 -5.61
C TYR A 160 -11.57 -15.40 -6.73
N ASP A 161 -12.56 -14.58 -6.38
CA ASP A 161 -13.03 -13.50 -7.25
C ASP A 161 -12.04 -12.33 -7.18
N PHE A 162 -11.66 -11.81 -8.34
CA PHE A 162 -10.74 -10.67 -8.44
C PHE A 162 -11.50 -9.34 -8.33
N VAL A 163 -10.96 -8.43 -7.53
CA VAL A 163 -11.44 -7.05 -7.43
C VAL A 163 -10.65 -6.19 -8.40
N ASP A 164 -11.34 -5.49 -9.27
CA ASP A 164 -10.73 -4.55 -10.20
C ASP A 164 -10.33 -3.26 -9.50
N PRO A 165 -9.25 -2.58 -9.97
CA PRO A 165 -8.89 -1.27 -9.47
C PRO A 165 -10.01 -0.25 -9.71
N ILE A 166 -10.16 0.69 -8.78
CA ILE A 166 -11.10 1.81 -8.94
C ILE A 166 -10.55 2.90 -9.87
N LEU A 167 -9.24 2.91 -10.13
CA LEU A 167 -8.58 3.79 -11.09
C LEU A 167 -7.26 3.16 -11.54
N GLU A 168 -7.07 3.06 -12.84
CA GLU A 168 -5.79 2.75 -13.46
C GLU A 168 -4.94 4.01 -13.56
N LEU A 169 -3.71 3.96 -13.03
CA LEU A 169 -2.81 5.12 -12.92
C LEU A 169 -1.87 5.28 -14.11
N GLY A 170 -1.86 4.26 -15.00
CA GLY A 170 -0.90 4.10 -16.08
C GLY A 170 0.28 3.21 -15.72
N ALA A 171 0.92 2.65 -16.74
CA ALA A 171 2.03 1.71 -16.58
C ALA A 171 3.30 2.41 -16.05
N HIS A 172 3.99 1.75 -15.13
CA HIS A 172 5.31 2.14 -14.60
C HIS A 172 5.38 3.52 -13.94
N VAL A 173 4.25 4.09 -13.50
CA VAL A 173 4.26 5.40 -12.82
C VAL A 173 4.79 5.34 -11.38
N ALA A 174 4.94 4.15 -10.82
CA ALA A 174 5.45 3.86 -9.48
C ALA A 174 4.77 4.71 -8.39
N PRO A 175 3.51 4.44 -8.05
CA PRO A 175 2.83 5.15 -6.96
C PRO A 175 3.45 4.74 -5.62
N THR A 176 4.04 5.71 -4.91
CA THR A 176 4.82 5.47 -3.67
C THR A 176 4.21 6.07 -2.42
N GLY A 177 3.28 6.98 -2.56
CA GLY A 177 2.62 7.58 -1.40
C GLY A 177 1.18 7.91 -1.69
N VAL A 178 0.33 7.70 -0.70
CA VAL A 178 -1.10 7.99 -0.76
C VAL A 178 -1.52 8.72 0.51
N SER A 179 -2.26 9.81 0.37
CA SER A 179 -2.82 10.51 1.52
C SER A 179 -4.10 11.24 1.18
N PHE A 180 -5.11 11.10 2.02
CA PHE A 180 -6.28 11.97 2.00
C PHE A 180 -5.96 13.33 2.62
N HIS A 181 -6.41 14.40 1.97
CA HIS A 181 -6.35 15.73 2.58
C HIS A 181 -7.40 15.86 3.68
N LYS A 182 -6.94 15.85 4.94
CA LYS A 182 -7.78 15.91 6.14
C LYS A 182 -7.72 17.26 6.86
N GLY A 183 -6.81 18.14 6.42
CA GLY A 183 -6.58 19.45 7.02
C GLY A 183 -7.43 20.57 6.42
N ASP A 184 -7.13 21.79 6.81
CA ASP A 184 -7.78 23.04 6.40
C ASP A 184 -6.85 24.00 5.65
N MET A 185 -5.60 23.59 5.40
CA MET A 185 -4.60 24.43 4.74
C MET A 185 -4.89 24.64 3.24
N PHE A 186 -5.50 23.66 2.57
CA PHE A 186 -5.88 23.75 1.16
C PHE A 186 -7.33 24.25 1.03
N PRO A 187 -7.71 24.78 -0.16
CA PRO A 187 -9.09 25.20 -0.41
C PRO A 187 -10.11 24.07 -0.15
N ASP A 188 -11.31 24.43 0.30
CA ASP A 188 -12.37 23.47 0.70
C ASP A 188 -12.71 22.45 -0.40
N GLN A 189 -12.61 22.83 -1.67
CA GLN A 189 -12.81 21.90 -2.80
C GLN A 189 -11.76 20.78 -2.91
N MET A 190 -10.68 20.86 -2.14
CA MET A 190 -9.66 19.80 -2.03
C MET A 190 -9.85 18.93 -0.79
N ARG A 191 -10.79 19.27 0.09
CA ARG A 191 -11.08 18.49 1.29
C ARG A 191 -11.51 17.07 0.89
N ASP A 192 -11.01 16.08 1.61
CA ASP A 192 -11.24 14.65 1.35
C ASP A 192 -10.77 14.14 -0.02
N ASN A 193 -10.06 14.96 -0.82
CA ASN A 193 -9.42 14.46 -2.03
C ASN A 193 -8.22 13.58 -1.65
N LEU A 194 -7.96 12.58 -2.48
CA LEU A 194 -6.81 11.70 -2.37
C LEU A 194 -5.66 12.24 -3.22
N PHE A 195 -4.47 12.29 -2.65
CA PHE A 195 -3.23 12.65 -3.35
C PHE A 195 -2.32 11.44 -3.45
N ILE A 196 -1.80 11.18 -4.66
CA ILE A 196 -0.93 10.06 -4.96
C ILE A 196 0.38 10.60 -5.53
N ALA A 197 1.50 10.26 -4.90
CA ALA A 197 2.83 10.56 -5.42
C ALA A 197 3.24 9.51 -6.45
N LEU A 198 3.41 9.91 -7.70
CA LEU A 198 3.90 9.08 -8.78
C LEU A 198 5.41 9.30 -8.90
N HIS A 199 6.20 8.37 -8.33
CA HIS A 199 7.67 8.47 -8.30
C HIS A 199 8.27 8.51 -9.71
N GLY A 200 7.73 7.71 -10.63
CA GLY A 200 8.18 7.65 -12.01
C GLY A 200 8.84 6.35 -12.41
N SER A 201 8.98 6.19 -13.72
CA SER A 201 9.34 4.91 -14.34
C SER A 201 10.83 4.64 -14.34
N TRP A 202 11.17 3.34 -14.19
CA TRP A 202 12.50 2.81 -14.50
C TRP A 202 12.46 1.82 -15.67
N ASN A 203 11.42 1.00 -15.78
CA ASN A 203 11.24 -0.06 -16.79
C ASN A 203 10.34 0.43 -17.93
N ARG A 204 10.74 1.53 -18.56
CA ARG A 204 10.03 2.13 -19.68
C ARG A 204 10.98 2.97 -20.53
N ALA A 205 10.82 2.94 -21.86
CA ALA A 205 11.64 3.69 -22.80
C ALA A 205 11.44 5.21 -22.62
N GLU A 206 10.20 5.69 -22.67
CA GLU A 206 9.86 7.06 -22.36
C GLU A 206 9.46 7.20 -20.90
N LYS A 207 10.09 8.14 -20.18
CA LYS A 207 9.83 8.36 -18.76
C LYS A 207 8.43 8.92 -18.51
N VAL A 208 7.74 8.36 -17.50
CA VAL A 208 6.40 8.80 -17.04
C VAL A 208 6.36 8.88 -15.54
N GLY A 209 5.33 9.54 -14.99
CA GLY A 209 5.20 9.78 -13.56
C GLY A 209 5.82 11.11 -13.17
N TYR A 210 6.64 11.14 -12.11
CA TYR A 210 7.32 12.34 -11.56
C TYR A 210 6.34 13.49 -11.26
N LYS A 211 5.17 13.16 -10.71
CA LYS A 211 4.11 14.13 -10.42
C LYS A 211 3.26 13.73 -9.23
N LEU A 212 2.53 14.70 -8.72
CA LEU A 212 1.47 14.47 -7.75
C LEU A 212 0.13 14.41 -8.49
N LEU A 213 -0.59 13.31 -8.33
CA LEU A 213 -1.92 13.11 -8.87
C LEU A 213 -2.96 13.40 -7.79
N ARG A 214 -3.92 14.27 -8.09
CA ARG A 214 -5.09 14.48 -7.25
C ARG A 214 -6.26 13.66 -7.78
N VAL A 215 -6.88 12.85 -6.92
CA VAL A 215 -8.08 12.08 -7.20
C VAL A 215 -9.24 12.67 -6.38
N THR A 216 -10.29 13.07 -7.07
CA THR A 216 -11.52 13.53 -6.44
C THR A 216 -12.49 12.36 -6.35
N LEU A 217 -13.02 12.12 -5.17
CA LEU A 217 -13.96 11.06 -4.88
C LEU A 217 -15.34 11.65 -4.51
N ASP A 218 -16.39 10.90 -4.74
CA ASP A 218 -17.71 11.20 -4.21
C ASP A 218 -17.84 10.74 -2.74
N LYS A 219 -19.02 10.98 -2.14
CA LYS A 219 -19.30 10.61 -0.74
C LYS A 219 -19.26 9.09 -0.47
N LYS A 220 -19.36 8.26 -1.51
CA LYS A 220 -19.25 6.79 -1.40
C LYS A 220 -17.81 6.31 -1.55
N GLY A 221 -16.90 7.19 -1.99
CA GLY A 221 -15.53 6.87 -2.31
C GLY A 221 -15.33 6.39 -3.74
N ASP A 222 -16.25 6.69 -4.64
CA ASP A 222 -16.10 6.39 -6.07
C ASP A 222 -15.37 7.54 -6.78
N VAL A 223 -14.55 7.20 -7.77
CA VAL A 223 -13.72 8.17 -8.48
C VAL A 223 -14.57 9.05 -9.38
N VAL A 224 -14.51 10.37 -9.18
CA VAL A 224 -15.18 11.36 -10.01
C VAL A 224 -14.22 11.93 -11.06
N SER A 225 -12.98 12.20 -10.69
CA SER A 225 -11.96 12.72 -11.60
C SER A 225 -10.56 12.53 -11.04
N SER A 226 -9.56 12.55 -11.93
CA SER A 226 -8.13 12.58 -11.57
C SER A 226 -7.38 13.60 -12.43
N LYS A 227 -6.41 14.31 -11.87
CA LYS A 227 -5.59 15.32 -12.57
C LYS A 227 -4.29 15.64 -11.84
#